data_89470584ba8c6203e3e41c31d7ed34fb
#
_entry.id   89470584ba8c6203e3e41c31d7ed34fb
#
_cell.length_a   1.000
_cell.length_b   1.000
_cell.length_c   1.000
_cell.angle_alpha   90.00
_cell.angle_beta   90.00
_cell.angle_gamma   90.00
#
_symmetry.space_group_name_H-M   'P 1'
#
loop_
_entity.id
_entity.type
_entity.pdbx_description
1 polymer ?
#
loop_
_entity_poly.entity_id
_entity_poly.type
_entity_poly.pdbx_seq_one_letter_code
_entity_poly.pdbx_strand_id
1 'polypeptide(L)'
;MKFKYCLNESVKTTVQPKTKDELKKIIEDTIKEQGFNCDLNFIDTSLIKDMRDMFAESKFNGDISKWDVSKVENMRNMFAKSKFNGDISKWDVSKVENMSTMFAKSKFNGDISKWDVSNVEDMRYMFYKSNFNGDISKWDVLNIENMSHMFDESPLEGNEPDWYKD
;
A
#
# COMPACT_ATOMS: atom_id res chain seq x y z
N MET A 1 -1.27 -21.24 21.30
CA MET A 1 -1.03 -22.20 20.19
C MET A 1 -0.01 -21.54 19.27
N LYS A 2 1.24 -22.02 19.22
CA LYS A 2 2.30 -21.45 18.36
C LYS A 2 2.07 -21.99 16.95
N PHE A 3 1.62 -21.15 16.03
CA PHE A 3 1.62 -21.50 14.62
C PHE A 3 3.07 -21.47 14.11
N LYS A 4 3.69 -22.63 13.99
CA LYS A 4 4.95 -22.80 13.29
C LYS A 4 4.66 -22.76 11.79
N TYR A 5 4.86 -21.62 11.17
CA TYR A 5 4.97 -21.55 9.71
C TYR A 5 6.37 -22.01 9.30
N CYS A 6 6.62 -23.33 9.41
CA CYS A 6 7.85 -23.92 8.91
C CYS A 6 7.79 -23.97 7.39
N LEU A 7 8.60 -23.17 6.73
CA LEU A 7 8.94 -23.31 5.31
C LEU A 7 9.81 -24.57 5.13
N ASN A 8 9.19 -25.73 5.07
CA ASN A 8 9.73 -26.86 4.33
C ASN A 8 9.21 -26.77 2.90
N GLU A 9 10.06 -26.94 1.91
CA GLU A 9 9.84 -26.68 0.46
C GLU A 9 8.67 -27.43 -0.20
N SER A 10 7.76 -28.07 0.51
CA SER A 10 6.76 -28.96 -0.06
C SER A 10 5.28 -28.61 0.16
N VAL A 11 4.91 -27.64 1.01
CA VAL A 11 3.51 -27.15 1.12
C VAL A 11 3.51 -25.69 1.56
N LYS A 12 3.35 -24.73 0.63
CA LYS A 12 3.01 -23.35 0.97
C LYS A 12 1.58 -23.33 1.50
N THR A 13 1.41 -23.44 2.81
CA THR A 13 0.09 -23.32 3.44
C THR A 13 -0.34 -21.85 3.34
N THR A 14 -1.33 -21.59 2.51
CA THR A 14 -1.96 -20.26 2.42
C THR A 14 -2.72 -19.99 3.73
N VAL A 15 -2.56 -18.78 4.26
CA VAL A 15 -3.27 -18.29 5.45
C VAL A 15 -4.19 -17.18 5.06
N GLN A 16 -5.48 -17.28 5.42
CA GLN A 16 -6.49 -16.29 5.07
C GLN A 16 -7.01 -15.59 6.33
N PRO A 17 -6.49 -14.41 6.69
CA PRO A 17 -7.02 -13.59 7.76
C PRO A 17 -8.41 -13.07 7.41
N LYS A 18 -9.29 -12.99 8.40
CA LYS A 18 -10.65 -12.48 8.23
C LYS A 18 -10.78 -11.01 8.63
N THR A 19 -9.84 -10.53 9.41
CA THR A 19 -9.85 -9.17 9.95
C THR A 19 -8.49 -8.49 9.75
N LYS A 20 -8.50 -7.17 9.80
CA LYS A 20 -7.29 -6.34 9.79
C LYS A 20 -6.32 -6.74 10.91
N ASP A 21 -6.82 -6.99 12.12
CA ASP A 21 -5.99 -7.29 13.29
C ASP A 21 -5.33 -8.68 13.14
N GLU A 22 -6.05 -9.67 12.59
CA GLU A 22 -5.46 -10.97 12.25
C GLU A 22 -4.36 -10.82 11.19
N LEU A 23 -4.60 -10.04 10.13
CA LEU A 23 -3.59 -9.77 9.10
C LEU A 23 -2.35 -9.12 9.71
N LYS A 24 -2.54 -8.06 10.51
CA LYS A 24 -1.45 -7.33 11.16
C LYS A 24 -0.62 -8.25 12.05
N LYS A 25 -1.27 -9.09 12.82
CA LYS A 25 -0.58 -10.05 13.68
C LYS A 25 0.26 -11.06 12.88
N ILE A 26 -0.26 -11.61 11.79
CA ILE A 26 0.48 -12.55 10.92
C ILE A 26 1.71 -11.85 10.33
N ILE A 27 1.58 -10.61 9.86
CA ILE A 27 2.67 -9.81 9.32
C ILE A 27 3.76 -9.60 10.39
N GLU A 28 3.38 -9.12 11.58
CA GLU A 28 4.31 -8.85 12.67
C GLU A 28 5.06 -10.11 13.13
N ASP A 29 4.36 -11.22 13.30
CA ASP A 29 4.95 -12.50 13.67
C ASP A 29 5.92 -12.99 12.57
N THR A 30 5.56 -12.88 11.28
CA THR A 30 6.42 -13.27 10.17
C THR A 30 7.67 -12.39 10.06
N ILE A 31 7.52 -11.07 10.17
CA ILE A 31 8.66 -10.13 10.15
C ILE A 31 9.60 -10.43 11.33
N LYS A 32 9.08 -10.74 12.49
CA LYS A 32 9.88 -11.09 13.67
C LYS A 32 10.70 -12.36 13.47
N GLU A 33 10.16 -13.33 12.75
CA GLU A 33 10.82 -14.61 12.50
C GLU A 33 11.79 -14.57 11.31
N GLN A 34 11.42 -13.86 10.22
CA GLN A 34 12.12 -13.93 8.93
C GLN A 34 12.78 -12.61 8.53
N GLY A 35 12.54 -11.51 9.28
CA GLY A 35 13.07 -10.18 8.99
C GLY A 35 12.23 -9.36 8.02
N PHE A 36 12.67 -8.11 7.81
CA PHE A 36 11.90 -7.09 7.09
C PHE A 36 11.81 -7.28 5.58
N ASN A 37 12.56 -8.23 5.00
CA ASN A 37 12.54 -8.51 3.55
C ASN A 37 11.85 -9.85 3.23
N CYS A 38 11.05 -10.37 4.14
CA CYS A 38 10.34 -11.64 3.96
C CYS A 38 9.28 -11.59 2.85
N ASP A 39 8.98 -12.76 2.26
CA ASP A 39 7.86 -12.95 1.34
C ASP A 39 6.57 -13.18 2.13
N LEU A 40 5.58 -12.27 1.97
CA LEU A 40 4.27 -12.34 2.59
C LEU A 40 3.17 -12.82 1.62
N ASN A 41 3.52 -13.27 0.40
CA ASN A 41 2.55 -13.70 -0.61
C ASN A 41 1.85 -15.04 -0.27
N PHE A 42 2.22 -15.69 0.82
CA PHE A 42 1.47 -16.85 1.37
C PHE A 42 0.18 -16.42 2.09
N ILE A 43 -0.01 -15.12 2.33
CA ILE A 43 -1.21 -14.57 2.97
C ILE A 43 -2.25 -14.27 1.88
N ASP A 44 -3.41 -14.92 1.97
CA ASP A 44 -4.57 -14.61 1.15
C ASP A 44 -5.32 -13.43 1.77
N THR A 45 -5.21 -12.26 1.16
CA THR A 45 -5.80 -11.00 1.64
C THR A 45 -7.19 -10.71 1.08
N SER A 46 -7.76 -11.62 0.30
CA SER A 46 -9.02 -11.44 -0.45
C SER A 46 -10.28 -11.12 0.38
N LEU A 47 -10.21 -11.27 1.70
CA LEU A 47 -11.30 -10.93 2.62
C LEU A 47 -11.12 -9.57 3.30
N ILE A 48 -9.97 -8.93 3.13
CA ILE A 48 -9.62 -7.69 3.84
C ILE A 48 -10.18 -6.48 3.08
N LYS A 49 -10.90 -5.63 3.81
CA LYS A 49 -11.43 -4.36 3.30
C LYS A 49 -10.69 -3.12 3.82
N ASP A 50 -10.00 -3.25 4.92
CA ASP A 50 -9.30 -2.15 5.59
C ASP A 50 -7.82 -2.50 5.80
N MET A 51 -6.93 -1.75 5.12
CA MET A 51 -5.48 -1.90 5.24
C MET A 51 -4.81 -0.63 5.81
N ARG A 52 -5.58 0.22 6.51
CA ARG A 52 -5.03 1.43 7.15
C ARG A 52 -3.88 1.09 8.09
N ASP A 53 -2.82 1.87 7.99
CA ASP A 53 -1.64 1.82 8.87
C ASP A 53 -0.87 0.48 8.84
N MET A 54 -1.12 -0.41 7.86
CA MET A 54 -0.61 -1.80 7.89
C MET A 54 0.92 -1.88 7.96
N PHE A 55 1.61 -1.00 7.24
CA PHE A 55 3.08 -0.88 7.25
C PHE A 55 3.55 0.53 7.63
N ALA A 56 2.71 1.32 8.32
CA ALA A 56 3.10 2.65 8.75
C ALA A 56 4.33 2.60 9.67
N GLU A 57 5.32 3.48 9.41
CA GLU A 57 6.58 3.57 10.14
C GLU A 57 7.44 2.27 10.11
N SER A 58 7.08 1.32 9.25
CA SER A 58 7.74 0.01 9.17
C SER A 58 9.05 0.06 8.37
N LYS A 59 9.97 -0.81 8.75
CA LYS A 59 11.18 -1.13 7.96
C LYS A 59 10.93 -2.21 6.91
N PHE A 60 9.71 -2.75 6.81
CA PHE A 60 9.36 -3.78 5.85
C PHE A 60 9.64 -3.32 4.41
N ASN A 61 10.32 -4.18 3.65
CA ASN A 61 10.59 -4.02 2.22
C ASN A 61 10.60 -5.38 1.51
N GLY A 62 9.75 -6.29 1.96
CA GLY A 62 9.60 -7.64 1.40
C GLY A 62 8.57 -7.69 0.27
N ASP A 63 8.17 -8.90 -0.09
CA ASP A 63 7.29 -9.14 -1.24
C ASP A 63 5.83 -9.32 -0.82
N ILE A 64 4.95 -8.46 -1.38
CA ILE A 64 3.49 -8.47 -1.25
C ILE A 64 2.82 -8.31 -2.62
N SER A 65 3.56 -8.56 -3.71
CA SER A 65 3.10 -8.31 -5.08
C SER A 65 1.88 -9.12 -5.50
N LYS A 66 1.61 -10.24 -4.81
CA LYS A 66 0.49 -11.14 -5.11
C LYS A 66 -0.71 -10.97 -4.17
N TRP A 67 -0.67 -9.97 -3.31
CA TRP A 67 -1.83 -9.70 -2.46
C TRP A 67 -3.05 -9.33 -3.28
N ASP A 68 -4.18 -9.96 -2.99
CA ASP A 68 -5.47 -9.58 -3.52
C ASP A 68 -6.03 -8.42 -2.68
N VAL A 69 -6.04 -7.22 -3.25
CA VAL A 69 -6.56 -6.00 -2.63
C VAL A 69 -7.87 -5.52 -3.26
N SER A 70 -8.46 -6.34 -4.14
CA SER A 70 -9.66 -5.98 -4.93
C SER A 70 -10.92 -5.68 -4.10
N LYS A 71 -10.90 -5.97 -2.80
CA LYS A 71 -11.99 -5.63 -1.87
C LYS A 71 -11.62 -4.55 -0.87
N VAL A 72 -10.40 -4.01 -0.96
CA VAL A 72 -9.94 -2.98 -0.02
C VAL A 72 -10.60 -1.65 -0.37
N GLU A 73 -11.23 -1.07 0.63
CA GLU A 73 -11.91 0.23 0.55
C GLU A 73 -11.04 1.35 1.16
N ASN A 74 -10.14 1.02 2.09
CA ASN A 74 -9.34 2.01 2.79
C ASN A 74 -7.86 1.62 2.93
N MET A 75 -6.98 2.45 2.35
CA MET A 75 -5.51 2.32 2.40
C MET A 75 -4.83 3.52 3.08
N ARG A 76 -5.56 4.30 3.88
CA ARG A 76 -4.99 5.45 4.58
C ARG A 76 -3.72 5.06 5.36
N ASN A 77 -2.66 5.87 5.24
CA ASN A 77 -1.39 5.68 5.94
C ASN A 77 -0.66 4.35 5.66
N MET A 78 -1.11 3.50 4.74
CA MET A 78 -0.64 2.11 4.65
C MET A 78 0.87 1.97 4.64
N PHE A 79 1.58 2.86 3.95
CA PHE A 79 3.04 2.91 3.86
C PHE A 79 3.64 4.23 4.34
N ALA A 80 2.91 5.01 5.15
CA ALA A 80 3.41 6.29 5.65
C ALA A 80 4.70 6.09 6.46
N LYS A 81 5.74 6.90 6.18
CA LYS A 81 7.07 6.84 6.82
C LYS A 81 7.74 5.46 6.71
N SER A 82 7.36 4.62 5.74
CA SER A 82 7.91 3.28 5.58
C SER A 82 9.14 3.24 4.66
N LYS A 83 9.87 2.12 4.72
CA LYS A 83 10.96 1.81 3.79
C LYS A 83 10.50 1.01 2.57
N PHE A 84 9.23 0.68 2.48
CA PHE A 84 8.69 -0.13 1.42
C PHE A 84 8.89 0.51 0.04
N ASN A 85 9.44 -0.27 -0.89
CA ASN A 85 9.60 0.09 -2.30
C ASN A 85 9.45 -1.16 -3.20
N GLY A 86 8.59 -2.10 -2.78
CA GLY A 86 8.29 -3.32 -3.53
C GLY A 86 7.33 -3.10 -4.69
N ASP A 87 7.16 -4.12 -5.52
CA ASP A 87 6.25 -4.08 -6.67
C ASP A 87 4.79 -4.27 -6.23
N ILE A 88 3.98 -3.26 -6.49
CA ILE A 88 2.53 -3.26 -6.28
C ILE A 88 1.78 -2.79 -7.54
N SER A 89 2.46 -2.81 -8.69
CA SER A 89 1.92 -2.32 -9.97
C SER A 89 0.67 -3.07 -10.46
N LYS A 90 0.49 -4.32 -9.99
CA LYS A 90 -0.61 -5.20 -10.37
C LYS A 90 -1.78 -5.22 -9.40
N TRP A 91 -1.72 -4.42 -8.34
CA TRP A 91 -2.82 -4.34 -7.39
C TRP A 91 -4.08 -3.75 -8.04
N ASP A 92 -5.19 -4.43 -7.84
CA ASP A 92 -6.52 -3.90 -8.20
C ASP A 92 -7.02 -3.01 -7.07
N VAL A 93 -6.86 -1.70 -7.23
CA VAL A 93 -7.26 -0.68 -6.25
C VAL A 93 -8.59 -0.02 -6.59
N SER A 94 -9.33 -0.59 -7.56
CA SER A 94 -10.54 0.03 -8.12
C SER A 94 -11.69 0.24 -7.13
N LYS A 95 -11.62 -0.37 -5.93
CA LYS A 95 -12.62 -0.14 -4.86
C LYS A 95 -12.12 0.74 -3.72
N VAL A 96 -10.89 1.24 -3.82
CA VAL A 96 -10.34 2.08 -2.75
C VAL A 96 -10.96 3.47 -2.81
N GLU A 97 -11.53 3.90 -1.68
CA GLU A 97 -12.13 5.22 -1.50
C GLU A 97 -11.17 6.19 -0.81
N ASN A 98 -10.26 5.70 0.04
CA ASN A 98 -9.35 6.55 0.80
C ASN A 98 -7.90 6.10 0.69
N MET A 99 -7.06 6.96 0.08
CA MET A 99 -5.60 6.82 -0.02
C MET A 99 -4.84 7.95 0.70
N SER A 100 -5.51 8.70 1.60
CA SER A 100 -4.87 9.82 2.28
C SER A 100 -3.61 9.37 3.01
N THR A 101 -2.54 10.16 2.86
CA THR A 101 -1.23 9.92 3.49
C THR A 101 -0.57 8.55 3.16
N MET A 102 -1.08 7.79 2.16
CA MET A 102 -0.66 6.41 1.93
C MET A 102 0.86 6.25 1.79
N PHE A 103 1.53 7.15 1.10
CA PHE A 103 2.98 7.16 0.89
C PHE A 103 3.68 8.38 1.50
N ALA A 104 3.02 9.09 2.43
CA ALA A 104 3.62 10.26 3.06
C ALA A 104 4.94 9.91 3.76
N LYS A 105 6.02 10.68 3.47
CA LYS A 105 7.36 10.47 4.03
C LYS A 105 7.95 9.07 3.78
N SER A 106 7.48 8.37 2.75
CA SER A 106 7.92 7.00 2.41
C SER A 106 9.08 6.99 1.41
N LYS A 107 9.69 5.81 1.25
CA LYS A 107 10.72 5.55 0.24
C LYS A 107 10.14 5.02 -1.08
N PHE A 108 8.82 4.84 -1.15
CA PHE A 108 8.17 4.27 -2.31
C PHE A 108 8.37 5.13 -3.56
N ASN A 109 8.80 4.48 -4.64
CA ASN A 109 8.91 5.05 -5.99
C ASN A 109 8.63 3.99 -7.07
N GLY A 110 7.73 3.04 -6.79
CA GLY A 110 7.31 1.99 -7.73
C GLY A 110 6.33 2.49 -8.77
N ASP A 111 6.10 1.67 -9.81
CA ASP A 111 5.14 1.99 -10.87
C ASP A 111 3.70 1.76 -10.39
N ILE A 112 2.90 2.82 -10.38
CA ILE A 112 1.47 2.80 -10.08
C ILE A 112 0.66 3.53 -11.17
N SER A 113 1.26 3.75 -12.35
CA SER A 113 0.66 4.48 -13.46
C SER A 113 -0.64 3.86 -13.98
N LYS A 114 -0.84 2.56 -13.75
CA LYS A 114 -2.00 1.78 -14.21
C LYS A 114 -3.08 1.57 -13.16
N TRP A 115 -2.91 2.12 -11.98
CA TRP A 115 -3.93 2.02 -10.95
C TRP A 115 -5.23 2.72 -11.39
N ASP A 116 -6.35 2.03 -11.23
CA ASP A 116 -7.67 2.62 -11.36
C ASP A 116 -8.03 3.30 -10.03
N VAL A 117 -7.91 4.62 -10.00
CA VAL A 117 -8.19 5.45 -8.83
C VAL A 117 -9.53 6.18 -8.93
N SER A 118 -10.37 5.80 -9.91
CA SER A 118 -11.61 6.51 -10.24
C SER A 118 -12.64 6.54 -9.10
N ASN A 119 -12.54 5.65 -8.11
CA ASN A 119 -13.41 5.65 -6.92
C ASN A 119 -12.78 6.32 -5.69
N VAL A 120 -11.55 6.84 -5.80
CA VAL A 120 -10.89 7.48 -4.65
C VAL A 120 -11.48 8.87 -4.41
N GLU A 121 -11.86 9.13 -3.16
CA GLU A 121 -12.42 10.41 -2.70
C GLU A 121 -11.38 11.26 -1.96
N ASP A 122 -10.44 10.64 -1.25
CA ASP A 122 -9.45 11.35 -0.41
C ASP A 122 -8.02 10.90 -0.71
N MET A 123 -7.23 11.83 -1.29
CA MET A 123 -5.80 11.68 -1.56
C MET A 123 -4.93 12.73 -0.86
N ARG A 124 -5.46 13.47 0.13
CA ARG A 124 -4.68 14.49 0.84
C ARG A 124 -3.39 13.93 1.41
N TYR A 125 -2.30 14.69 1.25
CA TYR A 125 -0.95 14.31 1.71
C TYR A 125 -0.43 12.97 1.17
N MET A 126 -0.99 12.38 0.08
CA MET A 126 -0.65 11.02 -0.35
C MET A 126 0.84 10.83 -0.60
N PHE A 127 1.51 11.80 -1.21
CA PHE A 127 2.94 11.79 -1.50
C PHE A 127 3.73 12.86 -0.74
N TYR A 128 3.14 13.46 0.29
CA TYR A 128 3.80 14.49 1.11
C TYR A 128 5.17 14.03 1.61
N LYS A 129 6.25 14.81 1.30
CA LYS A 129 7.64 14.47 1.66
C LYS A 129 8.08 13.06 1.25
N SER A 130 7.49 12.48 0.22
CA SER A 130 7.84 11.13 -0.27
C SER A 130 8.97 11.18 -1.29
N ASN A 131 9.48 9.99 -1.66
CA ASN A 131 10.45 9.85 -2.77
C ASN A 131 9.75 9.64 -4.13
N PHE A 132 8.42 9.59 -4.17
CA PHE A 132 7.68 9.25 -5.37
C PHE A 132 7.89 10.28 -6.49
N ASN A 133 8.27 9.80 -7.68
CA ASN A 133 8.47 10.59 -8.89
C ASN A 133 7.96 9.85 -10.13
N GLY A 134 6.93 9.01 -9.97
CA GLY A 134 6.35 8.22 -11.06
C GLY A 134 5.36 9.01 -11.91
N ASP A 135 5.09 8.52 -13.13
CA ASP A 135 4.08 9.11 -14.01
C ASP A 135 2.67 8.64 -13.61
N ILE A 136 1.86 9.58 -13.17
CA ILE A 136 0.45 9.41 -12.82
C ILE A 136 -0.46 10.38 -13.58
N SER A 137 0.03 10.91 -14.71
CA SER A 137 -0.69 11.89 -15.54
C SER A 137 -2.01 11.38 -16.10
N LYS A 138 -2.19 10.05 -16.16
CA LYS A 138 -3.38 9.40 -16.73
C LYS A 138 -4.42 8.95 -15.70
N TRP A 139 -4.22 9.28 -14.43
CA TRP A 139 -5.20 8.93 -13.40
C TRP A 139 -6.53 9.65 -13.64
N ASP A 140 -7.63 8.92 -13.51
CA ASP A 140 -8.98 9.51 -13.47
C ASP A 140 -9.27 9.98 -12.04
N VAL A 141 -9.30 11.29 -11.87
CA VAL A 141 -9.40 11.95 -10.55
C VAL A 141 -10.74 12.68 -10.36
N LEU A 142 -11.73 12.38 -11.20
CA LEU A 142 -13.01 13.11 -11.21
C LEU A 142 -13.78 13.05 -9.90
N ASN A 143 -13.62 11.99 -9.12
CA ASN A 143 -14.34 11.78 -7.87
C ASN A 143 -13.55 12.22 -6.63
N ILE A 144 -12.33 12.75 -6.78
CA ILE A 144 -11.52 13.16 -5.64
C ILE A 144 -12.09 14.45 -5.03
N GLU A 145 -12.50 14.35 -3.77
CA GLU A 145 -13.02 15.48 -3.00
C GLU A 145 -11.90 16.28 -2.32
N ASN A 146 -10.80 15.61 -1.96
CA ASN A 146 -9.69 16.24 -1.27
C ASN A 146 -8.33 15.68 -1.72
N MET A 147 -7.53 16.54 -2.35
CA MET A 147 -6.15 16.24 -2.74
C MET A 147 -5.13 17.23 -2.16
N SER A 148 -5.52 18.01 -1.13
CA SER A 148 -4.68 19.07 -0.56
C SER A 148 -3.32 18.54 -0.09
N HIS A 149 -2.27 19.33 -0.34
CA HIS A 149 -0.89 19.02 0.04
C HIS A 149 -0.36 17.66 -0.47
N MET A 150 -0.96 17.14 -1.55
CA MET A 150 -0.64 15.79 -2.05
C MET A 150 0.83 15.65 -2.41
N PHE A 151 1.45 16.67 -2.97
CA PHE A 151 2.82 16.65 -3.50
C PHE A 151 3.81 17.51 -2.73
N ASP A 152 3.40 18.21 -1.65
CA ASP A 152 4.28 19.10 -0.90
C ASP A 152 5.57 18.39 -0.46
N GLU A 153 6.70 19.05 -0.68
CA GLU A 153 8.05 18.57 -0.36
C GLU A 153 8.36 17.19 -1.00
N SER A 154 7.73 16.86 -2.14
CA SER A 154 8.05 15.68 -2.95
C SER A 154 8.75 16.08 -4.26
N PRO A 155 9.34 15.12 -5.03
CA PRO A 155 9.90 15.41 -6.34
C PRO A 155 8.91 15.93 -7.39
N LEU A 156 7.62 15.74 -7.17
CA LEU A 156 6.55 16.23 -8.05
C LEU A 156 6.11 17.65 -7.71
N GLU A 157 6.51 18.25 -6.58
CA GLU A 157 6.21 19.65 -6.26
C GLU A 157 6.80 20.59 -7.34
N GLY A 158 5.93 21.40 -7.94
CA GLY A 158 6.29 22.25 -9.09
C GLY A 158 6.35 21.53 -10.44
N ASN A 159 6.05 20.22 -10.47
CA ASN A 159 5.94 19.40 -11.68
C ASN A 159 4.73 18.44 -11.59
N GLU A 160 3.67 18.90 -10.94
CA GLU A 160 2.46 18.12 -10.72
C GLU A 160 1.77 17.77 -12.05
N PRO A 161 1.00 16.66 -12.10
CA PRO A 161 0.16 16.37 -13.25
C PRO A 161 -0.87 17.47 -13.51
N ASP A 162 -1.24 17.70 -14.79
CA ASP A 162 -2.19 18.74 -15.21
C ASP A 162 -3.55 18.69 -14.50
N TRP A 163 -3.94 17.53 -13.99
CA TRP A 163 -5.19 17.34 -13.27
C TRP A 163 -5.15 17.80 -11.81
N TYR A 164 -3.95 18.01 -11.24
CA TYR A 164 -3.81 18.44 -9.85
C TYR A 164 -4.26 19.89 -9.68
N LYS A 165 -5.06 20.13 -8.64
CA LYS A 165 -5.51 21.47 -8.24
C LYS A 165 -5.46 21.54 -6.72
N ASP A 166 -4.55 22.34 -6.19
CA ASP A 166 -4.44 22.62 -4.75
C ASP A 166 -5.53 23.60 -4.30
#